data_19137b51e2302e2bfe29d7f681031e82
#
_entry.id   19137b51e2302e2bfe29d7f681031e82
#
_cell.length_a   1.000
_cell.length_b   1.000
_cell.length_c   1.000
_cell.angle_alpha   90.00
_cell.angle_beta   90.00
_cell.angle_gamma   90.00
#
_symmetry.space_group_name_H-M   'P 1'
#
loop_
_entity.id
_entity.type
_entity.pdbx_description
1 polymer ?
#
loop_
_entity_poly.entity_id
_entity_poly.type
_entity_poly.pdbx_seq_one_letter_code
_entity_poly.pdbx_strand_id
1 'polypeptide(L)'
;MHISAFIGFGAYASGVSAGASQPRNIIYYDQWHTANVPPKDITSGVTHVMMSFANSSLFTMEPAGEYKPFQPLKEVRALFDHDVKVCLAVGGWGDNAGFDAGAKSDRTRERFARNVASTLDRLGFDCVDIDWEYPGGNGQDYKIIPNSKKTYEIAAFPKFLKQIKKFIGSKELSIAVPGLERDMIAYTPSQSRLINEAVDYVNVMTYDLMNRRDHYTTHHVSVAGTARAIDKYLSLGFPADKLVMGLPFYAKYFTTKKGYTCSQAIGCPTELLENPTDGSDTGKSGSMTFEKANFAVAPKNLTTTTDATCGANVFFKCAVGDCCAASGWCGSTPAHCGTGCQSAYGKCDGIDLNASFKKALKDGRTDEVNGGQWYWDAGNRIFWSWDTPELIAKKMTLLATTRGIKSVMAWALALDSYDWSHLEAMQKGFKAINAN
;
A
#
# COMPACT_ATOMS: atom_id res chain seq x y z
N MET A 1 -68.36 43.34 7.91
CA MET A 1 -66.92 43.55 8.18
C MET A 1 -66.36 42.18 8.45
N HIS A 2 -65.83 41.49 7.40
CA HIS A 2 -65.31 40.14 7.50
C HIS A 2 -63.76 40.24 7.47
N ILE A 3 -63.14 39.74 8.52
CA ILE A 3 -61.70 39.64 8.63
C ILE A 3 -61.33 38.18 8.29
N SER A 4 -60.66 37.98 7.15
CA SER A 4 -60.11 36.71 6.75
C SER A 4 -58.65 36.61 7.28
N ALA A 5 -58.40 35.62 8.13
CA ALA A 5 -57.09 35.25 8.60
C ALA A 5 -56.38 34.33 7.58
N PHE A 6 -55.24 34.77 7.06
CA PHE A 6 -54.35 33.92 6.27
C PHE A 6 -53.44 33.12 7.23
N ILE A 7 -53.58 31.79 7.23
CA ILE A 7 -52.64 30.90 7.87
C ILE A 7 -51.54 30.51 6.87
N GLY A 8 -50.34 31.06 7.06
CA GLY A 8 -49.15 30.68 6.28
C GLY A 8 -48.61 29.35 6.76
N PHE A 9 -48.63 28.32 5.91
CA PHE A 9 -47.88 27.08 6.13
C PHE A 9 -46.40 27.30 5.80
N GLY A 10 -45.56 27.43 6.82
CA GLY A 10 -44.13 27.37 6.67
C GLY A 10 -43.67 25.92 6.43
N ALA A 11 -43.23 25.61 5.22
CA ALA A 11 -42.58 24.35 4.93
C ALA A 11 -41.17 24.36 5.58
N TYR A 12 -41.00 23.64 6.66
CA TYR A 12 -39.66 23.28 7.20
C TYR A 12 -39.03 22.29 6.25
N ALA A 13 -38.09 22.74 5.43
CA ALA A 13 -37.17 21.88 4.74
C ALA A 13 -36.25 21.24 5.79
N SER A 14 -36.47 19.99 6.14
CA SER A 14 -35.56 19.17 6.92
C SER A 14 -34.31 18.95 6.06
N GLY A 15 -33.31 19.76 6.27
CA GLY A 15 -31.98 19.51 5.73
C GLY A 15 -31.49 18.17 6.34
N VAL A 16 -31.44 17.12 5.52
CA VAL A 16 -30.72 15.88 5.89
C VAL A 16 -29.26 16.31 5.94
N SER A 17 -28.74 16.54 7.14
CA SER A 17 -27.32 16.62 7.40
C SER A 17 -26.76 15.25 6.98
N ALA A 18 -25.99 15.22 5.91
CA ALA A 18 -25.17 14.05 5.60
C ALA A 18 -24.27 13.83 6.82
N GLY A 19 -24.58 12.79 7.61
CA GLY A 19 -23.78 12.47 8.79
C GLY A 19 -22.33 12.27 8.35
N ALA A 20 -21.39 12.85 9.11
CA ALA A 20 -19.97 12.64 8.86
C ALA A 20 -19.68 11.14 8.74
N SER A 21 -18.89 10.74 7.73
CA SER A 21 -18.55 9.34 7.53
C SER A 21 -17.77 8.82 8.75
N GLN A 22 -18.10 7.59 9.18
CA GLN A 22 -17.40 6.99 10.32
C GLN A 22 -15.93 6.80 9.99
N PRO A 23 -15.01 7.12 10.92
CA PRO A 23 -13.58 6.88 10.73
C PRO A 23 -13.28 5.41 10.43
N ARG A 24 -12.31 5.16 9.54
CA ARG A 24 -11.93 3.81 9.10
C ARG A 24 -10.53 3.46 9.58
N ASN A 25 -10.41 2.26 10.11
CA ASN A 25 -9.15 1.62 10.50
C ASN A 25 -8.97 0.40 9.60
N ILE A 26 -8.15 0.54 8.58
CA ILE A 26 -8.05 -0.37 7.44
C ILE A 26 -6.73 -1.11 7.47
N ILE A 27 -6.75 -2.41 7.19
CA ILE A 27 -5.53 -3.19 6.99
C ILE A 27 -5.61 -3.96 5.67
N TYR A 28 -4.56 -3.86 4.84
CA TYR A 28 -4.40 -4.75 3.70
C TYR A 28 -3.85 -6.08 4.16
N TYR A 29 -4.41 -7.18 3.65
CA TYR A 29 -3.96 -8.53 3.91
C TYR A 29 -3.66 -9.20 2.58
N ASP A 30 -2.39 -9.38 2.30
CA ASP A 30 -1.92 -9.88 1.01
C ASP A 30 -1.69 -11.38 1.01
N GLN A 31 -1.76 -11.96 -0.19
CA GLN A 31 -1.67 -13.41 -0.43
C GLN A 31 -0.26 -13.98 -0.27
N TRP A 32 0.77 -13.14 -0.19
CA TRP A 32 2.17 -13.59 -0.13
C TRP A 32 2.68 -13.73 1.31
N HIS A 33 2.01 -13.08 2.28
CA HIS A 33 2.44 -13.01 3.68
C HIS A 33 1.35 -13.54 4.62
N THR A 34 1.00 -14.83 4.47
CA THR A 34 -0.10 -15.46 5.23
C THR A 34 0.37 -16.35 6.38
N ALA A 35 1.68 -16.60 6.51
CA ALA A 35 2.23 -17.55 7.49
C ALA A 35 2.13 -17.07 8.95
N ASN A 36 2.14 -15.76 9.17
CA ASN A 36 2.07 -15.15 10.49
C ASN A 36 0.93 -14.14 10.53
N VAL A 37 -0.07 -14.41 11.36
CA VAL A 37 -1.19 -13.48 11.59
C VAL A 37 -1.13 -12.95 13.01
N PRO A 38 -1.52 -11.68 13.26
CA PRO A 38 -1.48 -11.12 14.60
C PRO A 38 -2.51 -11.76 15.52
N PRO A 39 -2.25 -11.78 16.83
CA PRO A 39 -3.25 -12.13 17.84
C PRO A 39 -4.48 -11.23 17.73
N LYS A 40 -5.65 -11.75 18.10
CA LYS A 40 -6.93 -11.04 17.94
C LYS A 40 -7.04 -9.75 18.77
N ASP A 41 -6.39 -9.68 19.90
CA ASP A 41 -6.33 -8.47 20.74
C ASP A 41 -5.59 -7.31 20.05
N ILE A 42 -4.60 -7.61 19.20
CA ILE A 42 -3.87 -6.62 18.40
C ILE A 42 -4.71 -6.14 17.20
N THR A 43 -5.55 -6.99 16.62
CA THR A 43 -6.43 -6.62 15.49
C THR A 43 -7.72 -5.94 15.93
N SER A 44 -8.01 -5.88 17.22
CA SER A 44 -9.24 -5.27 17.73
C SER A 44 -9.35 -3.79 17.34
N GLY A 45 -10.50 -3.42 16.78
CA GLY A 45 -10.79 -2.08 16.27
C GLY A 45 -10.42 -1.87 14.79
N VAL A 46 -9.89 -2.88 14.09
CA VAL A 46 -9.83 -2.87 12.63
C VAL A 46 -11.26 -2.92 12.08
N THR A 47 -11.60 -1.97 11.22
CA THR A 47 -12.93 -1.85 10.63
C THR A 47 -13.06 -2.50 9.27
N HIS A 48 -11.96 -2.53 8.49
CA HIS A 48 -11.92 -3.07 7.13
C HIS A 48 -10.64 -3.87 6.89
N VAL A 49 -10.78 -5.00 6.22
CA VAL A 49 -9.67 -5.83 5.75
C VAL A 49 -9.73 -5.92 4.23
N MET A 50 -8.67 -5.48 3.55
CA MET A 50 -8.53 -5.52 2.10
C MET A 50 -7.81 -6.79 1.69
N MET A 51 -8.53 -7.80 1.20
CA MET A 51 -7.89 -9.03 0.69
C MET A 51 -7.24 -8.77 -0.67
N SER A 52 -5.92 -8.80 -0.72
CA SER A 52 -5.10 -8.37 -1.84
C SER A 52 -4.37 -9.55 -2.51
N PHE A 53 -4.52 -9.78 -3.82
CA PHE A 53 -5.32 -9.03 -4.78
C PHE A 53 -6.09 -9.99 -5.71
N ALA A 54 -7.20 -9.51 -6.26
CA ALA A 54 -7.79 -10.12 -7.44
C ALA A 54 -7.21 -9.47 -8.69
N ASN A 55 -6.79 -10.27 -9.67
CA ASN A 55 -6.30 -9.74 -10.94
C ASN A 55 -7.44 -9.04 -11.71
N SER A 56 -7.20 -7.81 -12.14
CA SER A 56 -8.20 -6.99 -12.83
C SER A 56 -8.73 -7.61 -14.12
N SER A 57 -7.92 -8.41 -14.82
CA SER A 57 -8.30 -9.06 -16.08
C SER A 57 -9.44 -10.08 -15.91
N LEU A 58 -9.62 -10.65 -14.69
CA LEU A 58 -10.72 -11.58 -14.41
C LEU A 58 -12.09 -10.94 -14.67
N PHE A 59 -12.21 -9.64 -14.43
CA PHE A 59 -13.45 -8.90 -14.56
C PHE A 59 -13.75 -8.40 -15.97
N THR A 60 -12.79 -8.53 -16.90
CA THR A 60 -12.97 -8.20 -18.31
C THR A 60 -13.52 -9.35 -19.14
N MET A 61 -13.48 -10.56 -18.60
CA MET A 61 -13.86 -11.81 -19.29
C MET A 61 -15.37 -11.96 -19.41
N GLU A 62 -15.81 -12.82 -20.38
CA GLU A 62 -17.22 -13.24 -20.54
C GLU A 62 -17.26 -14.71 -20.95
N PRO A 63 -17.71 -15.62 -20.02
CA PRO A 63 -18.11 -15.33 -18.64
C PRO A 63 -16.96 -14.75 -17.79
N ALA A 64 -17.31 -14.17 -16.64
CA ALA A 64 -16.34 -13.65 -15.67
C ALA A 64 -15.30 -14.71 -15.32
N GLY A 65 -14.02 -14.27 -15.19
CA GLY A 65 -12.97 -15.13 -14.65
C GLY A 65 -13.26 -15.53 -13.21
N GLU A 66 -12.81 -16.71 -12.80
CA GLU A 66 -13.00 -17.18 -11.44
C GLU A 66 -11.93 -16.62 -10.51
N TYR A 67 -12.33 -15.77 -9.56
CA TYR A 67 -11.48 -15.39 -8.43
C TYR A 67 -11.64 -16.42 -7.31
N LYS A 68 -10.52 -16.93 -6.81
CA LYS A 68 -10.43 -17.79 -5.63
C LYS A 68 -9.67 -17.05 -4.54
N PRO A 69 -10.32 -16.72 -3.41
CA PRO A 69 -9.62 -16.11 -2.28
C PRO A 69 -8.46 -17.02 -1.81
N PHE A 70 -7.32 -16.43 -1.47
CA PHE A 70 -6.15 -17.15 -0.96
C PHE A 70 -6.40 -17.77 0.43
N GLN A 71 -7.42 -17.27 1.13
CA GLN A 71 -7.92 -17.81 2.39
C GLN A 71 -9.45 -17.66 2.43
N PRO A 72 -10.19 -18.63 2.99
CA PRO A 72 -11.66 -18.51 3.12
C PRO A 72 -12.06 -17.27 3.92
N LEU A 73 -13.04 -16.49 3.44
CA LEU A 73 -13.47 -15.25 4.09
C LEU A 73 -13.88 -15.45 5.56
N LYS A 74 -14.46 -16.61 5.89
CA LYS A 74 -14.83 -16.95 7.27
C LYS A 74 -13.60 -16.99 8.19
N GLU A 75 -12.48 -17.51 7.71
CA GLU A 75 -11.23 -17.59 8.46
C GLU A 75 -10.61 -16.19 8.60
N VAL A 76 -10.63 -15.39 7.52
CA VAL A 76 -10.17 -14.00 7.58
C VAL A 76 -10.98 -13.20 8.59
N ARG A 77 -12.31 -13.28 8.57
CA ARG A 77 -13.17 -12.60 9.55
C ARG A 77 -12.87 -13.01 10.99
N ALA A 78 -12.50 -14.26 11.24
CA ALA A 78 -12.20 -14.76 12.57
C ALA A 78 -10.94 -14.12 13.21
N LEU A 79 -10.07 -13.52 12.40
CA LEU A 79 -8.88 -12.79 12.87
C LEU A 79 -9.20 -11.42 13.48
N PHE A 80 -10.41 -10.90 13.29
CA PHE A 80 -10.82 -9.54 13.64
C PHE A 80 -12.10 -9.54 14.50
N ASP A 81 -12.55 -8.35 14.87
CA ASP A 81 -13.85 -8.18 15.55
C ASP A 81 -15.00 -8.60 14.64
N HIS A 82 -16.16 -8.90 15.25
CA HIS A 82 -17.29 -9.52 14.54
C HIS A 82 -17.93 -8.63 13.46
N ASP A 83 -17.75 -7.33 13.55
CA ASP A 83 -18.32 -6.31 12.66
C ASP A 83 -17.34 -5.85 11.55
N VAL A 84 -16.17 -6.48 11.48
CA VAL A 84 -15.18 -6.16 10.44
C VAL A 84 -15.77 -6.38 9.03
N LYS A 85 -15.55 -5.42 8.15
CA LYS A 85 -15.83 -5.58 6.72
C LYS A 85 -14.65 -6.23 6.01
N VAL A 86 -14.91 -7.27 5.23
CA VAL A 86 -13.90 -7.90 4.38
C VAL A 86 -14.15 -7.48 2.94
N CYS A 87 -13.20 -6.75 2.38
CA CYS A 87 -13.25 -6.15 1.06
C CYS A 87 -12.36 -6.91 0.08
N LEU A 88 -12.80 -6.97 -1.17
CA LEU A 88 -11.96 -7.45 -2.27
C LEU A 88 -11.12 -6.30 -2.81
N ALA A 89 -9.80 -6.37 -2.71
CA ALA A 89 -8.89 -5.47 -3.40
C ALA A 89 -8.60 -6.01 -4.80
N VAL A 90 -8.81 -5.19 -5.83
CA VAL A 90 -8.60 -5.53 -7.24
C VAL A 90 -7.45 -4.70 -7.76
N GLY A 91 -6.45 -5.35 -8.37
CA GLY A 91 -5.33 -4.67 -8.99
C GLY A 91 -4.01 -4.83 -8.26
N GLY A 92 -3.44 -3.70 -7.85
CA GLY A 92 -2.10 -3.58 -7.25
C GLY A 92 -1.01 -3.32 -8.30
N TRP A 93 0.21 -3.07 -7.82
CA TRP A 93 1.34 -2.69 -8.66
C TRP A 93 1.58 -3.68 -9.81
N GLY A 94 1.51 -3.17 -11.04
CA GLY A 94 1.75 -3.95 -12.26
C GLY A 94 0.50 -4.54 -12.91
N ASP A 95 -0.66 -4.53 -12.26
CA ASP A 95 -1.92 -5.00 -12.84
C ASP A 95 -2.71 -3.85 -13.51
N ASN A 96 -2.27 -3.44 -14.71
CA ASN A 96 -2.89 -2.36 -15.47
C ASN A 96 -3.82 -2.85 -16.59
N ALA A 97 -3.51 -4.01 -17.20
CA ALA A 97 -4.14 -4.45 -18.45
C ALA A 97 -5.66 -4.66 -18.34
N GLY A 98 -6.14 -5.20 -17.22
CA GLY A 98 -7.56 -5.40 -17.00
C GLY A 98 -8.31 -4.10 -16.81
N PHE A 99 -7.72 -3.13 -16.13
CA PHE A 99 -8.29 -1.79 -15.97
C PHE A 99 -8.34 -1.01 -17.28
N ASP A 100 -7.24 -1.01 -18.05
CA ASP A 100 -7.17 -0.41 -19.38
C ASP A 100 -8.30 -0.96 -20.28
N ALA A 101 -8.42 -2.27 -20.37
CA ALA A 101 -9.47 -2.92 -21.16
C ALA A 101 -10.88 -2.62 -20.59
N GLY A 102 -11.04 -2.69 -19.28
CA GLY A 102 -12.32 -2.46 -18.60
C GLY A 102 -12.84 -1.03 -18.70
N ALA A 103 -11.95 -0.03 -18.64
CA ALA A 103 -12.32 1.38 -18.68
C ALA A 103 -12.65 1.92 -20.08
N LYS A 104 -12.29 1.19 -21.15
CA LYS A 104 -12.21 1.67 -22.52
C LYS A 104 -13.54 2.16 -23.12
N SER A 105 -14.66 1.52 -22.83
CA SER A 105 -15.98 1.84 -23.38
C SER A 105 -17.09 1.62 -22.34
N ASP A 106 -18.31 2.15 -22.59
CA ASP A 106 -19.45 1.92 -21.72
C ASP A 106 -19.76 0.42 -21.57
N ARG A 107 -19.67 -0.34 -22.66
CA ARG A 107 -19.89 -1.80 -22.66
C ARG A 107 -18.86 -2.53 -21.79
N THR A 108 -17.57 -2.17 -21.89
CA THR A 108 -16.51 -2.82 -21.12
C THR A 108 -16.57 -2.42 -19.65
N ARG A 109 -16.91 -1.15 -19.32
CA ARG A 109 -17.14 -0.67 -17.95
C ARG A 109 -18.31 -1.40 -17.30
N GLU A 110 -19.42 -1.58 -18.05
CA GLU A 110 -20.58 -2.31 -17.54
C GLU A 110 -20.25 -3.79 -17.27
N ARG A 111 -19.54 -4.45 -18.20
CA ARG A 111 -19.10 -5.84 -18.01
C ARG A 111 -18.24 -5.98 -16.76
N PHE A 112 -17.21 -5.15 -16.63
CA PHE A 112 -16.31 -5.15 -15.48
C PHE A 112 -17.10 -4.98 -14.18
N ALA A 113 -17.94 -3.97 -14.11
CA ALA A 113 -18.76 -3.66 -12.93
C ALA A 113 -19.70 -4.80 -12.54
N ARG A 114 -20.38 -5.43 -13.52
CA ARG A 114 -21.24 -6.59 -13.30
C ARG A 114 -20.47 -7.78 -12.76
N ASN A 115 -19.29 -8.04 -13.31
CA ASN A 115 -18.43 -9.14 -12.89
C ASN A 115 -17.88 -8.94 -11.48
N VAL A 116 -17.49 -7.70 -11.13
CA VAL A 116 -17.14 -7.34 -9.75
C VAL A 116 -18.30 -7.61 -8.81
N ALA A 117 -19.48 -7.04 -9.08
CA ALA A 117 -20.65 -7.20 -8.23
C ALA A 117 -21.02 -8.68 -8.03
N SER A 118 -21.06 -9.46 -9.11
CA SER A 118 -21.34 -10.90 -9.05
C SER A 118 -20.29 -11.65 -8.19
N THR A 119 -19.03 -11.28 -8.26
CA THR A 119 -17.96 -11.89 -7.46
C THR A 119 -18.11 -11.56 -5.98
N LEU A 120 -18.41 -10.28 -5.66
CA LEU A 120 -18.66 -9.85 -4.27
C LEU A 120 -19.84 -10.63 -3.66
N ASP A 121 -20.95 -10.74 -4.39
CA ASP A 121 -22.14 -11.43 -3.90
C ASP A 121 -21.92 -12.93 -3.75
N ARG A 122 -21.31 -13.57 -4.73
CA ARG A 122 -21.03 -15.01 -4.72
C ARG A 122 -20.11 -15.43 -3.57
N LEU A 123 -19.10 -14.61 -3.26
CA LEU A 123 -18.10 -14.92 -2.23
C LEU A 123 -18.40 -14.32 -0.86
N GLY A 124 -19.33 -13.38 -0.77
CA GLY A 124 -19.75 -12.73 0.48
C GLY A 124 -18.80 -11.61 0.93
N PHE A 125 -18.19 -10.87 -0.01
CA PHE A 125 -17.45 -9.64 0.29
C PHE A 125 -18.40 -8.48 0.61
N ASP A 126 -18.00 -7.61 1.55
CA ASP A 126 -18.79 -6.46 1.99
C ASP A 126 -18.54 -5.21 1.16
N CYS A 127 -17.39 -5.13 0.50
CA CYS A 127 -16.89 -3.94 -0.19
C CYS A 127 -15.87 -4.33 -1.27
N VAL A 128 -15.50 -3.35 -2.09
CA VAL A 128 -14.42 -3.48 -3.08
C VAL A 128 -13.51 -2.26 -3.03
N ASP A 129 -12.21 -2.52 -3.18
CA ASP A 129 -11.17 -1.52 -3.36
C ASP A 129 -10.59 -1.65 -4.77
N ILE A 130 -10.44 -0.54 -5.49
CA ILE A 130 -9.85 -0.49 -6.83
C ILE A 130 -8.46 0.13 -6.71
N ASP A 131 -7.46 -0.70 -6.89
CA ASP A 131 -6.05 -0.32 -6.81
C ASP A 131 -5.43 -0.32 -8.22
N TRP A 132 -5.76 0.74 -8.98
CA TRP A 132 -5.20 0.94 -10.32
C TRP A 132 -3.98 1.86 -10.27
N GLU A 133 -2.80 1.32 -10.54
CA GLU A 133 -1.51 2.02 -10.42
C GLU A 133 -0.82 2.23 -11.78
N TYR A 134 -1.13 3.30 -12.60
CA TYR A 134 -2.08 4.36 -12.27
C TYR A 134 -2.90 4.74 -13.50
N PRO A 135 -4.15 5.21 -13.36
CA PRO A 135 -4.93 5.69 -14.48
C PRO A 135 -4.28 6.93 -15.10
N GLY A 136 -4.15 6.95 -16.42
CA GLY A 136 -3.50 8.03 -17.17
C GLY A 136 -2.00 7.86 -17.34
N GLY A 137 -1.36 6.88 -16.67
CA GLY A 137 0.05 6.54 -16.84
C GLY A 137 0.89 6.57 -15.56
N ASN A 138 2.19 6.48 -15.72
CA ASN A 138 3.19 6.37 -14.65
C ASN A 138 3.14 5.06 -13.82
N GLY A 139 2.38 4.05 -14.26
CA GLY A 139 2.44 2.71 -13.67
C GLY A 139 3.75 1.97 -13.97
N GLN A 140 3.79 0.68 -13.67
CA GLN A 140 4.99 -0.15 -13.84
C GLN A 140 5.55 -0.10 -15.28
N ASP A 141 4.68 0.01 -16.26
CA ASP A 141 4.97 -0.01 -17.69
C ASP A 141 5.31 1.37 -18.32
N TYR A 142 5.52 2.39 -17.50
CA TYR A 142 5.60 3.80 -17.96
C TYR A 142 6.70 4.09 -18.98
N LYS A 143 7.77 3.30 -19.01
CA LYS A 143 8.83 3.39 -20.03
C LYS A 143 8.52 2.61 -21.30
N ILE A 144 7.67 1.61 -21.22
CA ILE A 144 7.27 0.75 -22.33
C ILE A 144 6.06 1.35 -23.04
N ILE A 145 5.05 1.79 -22.27
CA ILE A 145 3.83 2.41 -22.78
C ILE A 145 3.82 3.88 -22.33
N PRO A 146 4.09 4.83 -23.25
CA PRO A 146 4.10 6.25 -22.89
C PRO A 146 2.74 6.72 -22.37
N ASN A 147 2.72 7.63 -21.40
CA ASN A 147 1.50 8.21 -20.83
C ASN A 147 0.55 8.82 -21.89
N SER A 148 1.11 9.30 -23.03
CA SER A 148 0.32 9.82 -24.17
C SER A 148 -0.63 8.78 -24.78
N LYS A 149 -0.38 7.50 -24.59
CA LYS A 149 -1.28 6.40 -25.01
C LYS A 149 -2.39 6.10 -24.01
N LYS A 150 -2.26 6.62 -22.77
CA LYS A 150 -3.16 6.38 -21.65
C LYS A 150 -4.02 7.60 -21.29
N THR A 151 -3.92 8.71 -22.03
CA THR A 151 -4.64 9.97 -21.71
C THR A 151 -6.16 9.80 -21.63
N TYR A 152 -6.75 8.87 -22.40
CA TYR A 152 -8.19 8.60 -22.37
C TYR A 152 -8.65 8.04 -21.01
N GLU A 153 -7.76 7.38 -20.27
CA GLU A 153 -8.04 6.80 -18.95
C GLU A 153 -8.41 7.87 -17.94
N ILE A 154 -7.85 9.09 -18.07
CA ILE A 154 -8.13 10.23 -17.20
C ILE A 154 -9.65 10.51 -17.12
N ALA A 155 -10.30 10.61 -18.28
CA ALA A 155 -11.74 10.85 -18.36
C ALA A 155 -12.58 9.57 -18.20
N ALA A 156 -11.99 8.41 -18.47
CA ALA A 156 -12.65 7.11 -18.33
C ALA A 156 -12.73 6.64 -16.87
N PHE A 157 -11.74 6.97 -16.04
CA PHE A 157 -11.62 6.50 -14.67
C PHE A 157 -12.83 6.84 -13.78
N PRO A 158 -13.30 8.09 -13.66
CA PRO A 158 -14.48 8.38 -12.86
C PRO A 158 -15.75 7.71 -13.41
N LYS A 159 -15.88 7.54 -14.73
CA LYS A 159 -17.01 6.81 -15.33
C LYS A 159 -16.95 5.32 -14.98
N PHE A 160 -15.75 4.75 -14.95
CA PHE A 160 -15.49 3.38 -14.56
C PHE A 160 -15.90 3.14 -13.09
N LEU A 161 -15.45 4.01 -12.18
CA LEU A 161 -15.82 3.95 -10.76
C LEU A 161 -17.34 4.12 -10.54
N LYS A 162 -17.95 5.08 -11.23
CA LYS A 162 -19.42 5.28 -11.17
C LYS A 162 -20.18 4.05 -11.62
N GLN A 163 -19.70 3.36 -12.65
CA GLN A 163 -20.34 2.13 -13.13
C GLN A 163 -20.18 0.99 -12.09
N ILE A 164 -19.01 0.82 -11.49
CA ILE A 164 -18.81 -0.15 -10.40
C ILE A 164 -19.78 0.16 -9.25
N LYS A 165 -19.79 1.40 -8.76
CA LYS A 165 -20.67 1.82 -7.65
C LYS A 165 -22.15 1.53 -7.95
N LYS A 166 -22.59 1.75 -9.19
CA LYS A 166 -23.96 1.45 -9.61
C LYS A 166 -24.31 -0.04 -9.46
N PHE A 167 -23.39 -0.94 -9.82
CA PHE A 167 -23.66 -2.38 -9.79
C PHE A 167 -23.50 -3.01 -8.41
N ILE A 168 -22.58 -2.51 -7.59
CA ILE A 168 -22.40 -3.02 -6.20
C ILE A 168 -23.44 -2.46 -5.22
N GLY A 169 -24.20 -1.44 -5.62
CA GLY A 169 -25.32 -0.89 -4.83
C GLY A 169 -24.84 -0.23 -3.52
N SER A 170 -25.33 -0.73 -2.41
CA SER A 170 -25.03 -0.21 -1.07
C SER A 170 -23.66 -0.62 -0.53
N LYS A 171 -22.96 -1.55 -1.17
CA LYS A 171 -21.60 -1.93 -0.77
C LYS A 171 -20.65 -0.75 -0.96
N GLU A 172 -19.62 -0.64 -0.11
CA GLU A 172 -18.62 0.43 -0.22
C GLU A 172 -17.68 0.19 -1.39
N LEU A 173 -17.33 1.29 -2.05
CA LEU A 173 -16.30 1.38 -3.08
C LEU A 173 -15.19 2.29 -2.59
N SER A 174 -13.97 1.78 -2.50
CA SER A 174 -12.77 2.59 -2.29
C SER A 174 -11.80 2.51 -3.46
N ILE A 175 -10.83 3.38 -3.44
CA ILE A 175 -9.70 3.38 -4.37
C ILE A 175 -8.40 3.57 -3.60
N ALA A 176 -7.33 2.88 -4.02
CA ALA A 176 -5.98 3.22 -3.62
C ALA A 176 -5.38 4.24 -4.60
N VAL A 177 -4.71 5.27 -4.09
CA VAL A 177 -4.26 6.40 -4.89
C VAL A 177 -2.81 6.78 -4.56
N PRO A 178 -2.01 7.30 -5.54
CA PRO A 178 -0.60 7.59 -5.33
C PRO A 178 -0.36 8.68 -4.28
N GLY A 179 0.74 8.55 -3.53
CA GLY A 179 1.23 9.59 -2.63
C GLY A 179 2.09 10.65 -3.33
N LEU A 180 2.64 10.35 -4.50
CA LEU A 180 3.49 11.28 -5.26
C LEU A 180 2.70 12.05 -6.30
N GLU A 181 2.86 13.37 -6.33
CA GLU A 181 2.16 14.25 -7.27
C GLU A 181 2.43 13.91 -8.73
N ARG A 182 3.65 13.44 -9.06
CA ARG A 182 4.00 13.01 -10.41
C ARG A 182 3.14 11.87 -10.95
N ASP A 183 2.54 11.07 -10.07
CA ASP A 183 1.72 9.91 -10.42
C ASP A 183 0.21 10.23 -10.36
N MET A 184 -0.19 11.44 -9.94
CA MET A 184 -1.58 11.89 -9.82
C MET A 184 -2.18 12.38 -11.15
N ILE A 185 -1.83 11.78 -12.30
CA ILE A 185 -2.20 12.28 -13.64
C ILE A 185 -3.72 12.36 -13.83
N ALA A 186 -4.47 11.36 -13.35
CA ALA A 186 -5.92 11.32 -13.46
C ALA A 186 -6.64 12.20 -12.41
N TYR A 187 -5.95 12.71 -11.41
CA TYR A 187 -6.54 13.44 -10.29
C TYR A 187 -6.49 14.97 -10.55
N THR A 188 -7.11 15.42 -11.64
CA THR A 188 -7.30 16.85 -11.91
C THR A 188 -8.49 17.40 -11.13
N PRO A 189 -8.62 18.72 -10.89
CA PRO A 189 -9.77 19.27 -10.14
C PRO A 189 -11.12 18.83 -10.69
N SER A 190 -11.29 18.79 -12.01
CA SER A 190 -12.54 18.35 -12.65
C SER A 190 -12.82 16.86 -12.50
N GLN A 191 -11.79 16.00 -12.60
CA GLN A 191 -11.94 14.56 -12.46
C GLN A 191 -12.08 14.15 -10.97
N SER A 192 -11.36 14.82 -10.08
CA SER A 192 -11.42 14.57 -8.63
C SER A 192 -12.83 14.72 -8.07
N ARG A 193 -13.59 15.75 -8.54
CA ARG A 193 -15.00 15.89 -8.16
C ARG A 193 -15.82 14.67 -8.56
N LEU A 194 -15.67 14.18 -9.81
CA LEU A 194 -16.41 13.03 -10.32
C LEU A 194 -16.00 11.72 -9.63
N ILE A 195 -14.71 11.59 -9.31
CA ILE A 195 -14.19 10.44 -8.54
C ILE A 195 -14.79 10.46 -7.14
N ASN A 196 -14.76 11.61 -6.46
CA ASN A 196 -15.30 11.77 -5.12
C ASN A 196 -16.81 11.47 -5.02
N GLU A 197 -17.58 11.78 -6.08
CA GLU A 197 -19.00 11.43 -6.19
C GLU A 197 -19.23 9.91 -6.31
N ALA A 198 -18.26 9.17 -6.84
CA ALA A 198 -18.38 7.75 -7.12
C ALA A 198 -17.91 6.85 -5.95
N VAL A 199 -16.95 7.31 -5.14
CA VAL A 199 -16.30 6.48 -4.10
C VAL A 199 -16.74 6.89 -2.70
N ASP A 200 -16.71 5.91 -1.79
CA ASP A 200 -17.03 6.14 -0.38
C ASP A 200 -15.82 6.65 0.40
N TYR A 201 -14.60 6.23 0.04
CA TYR A 201 -13.35 6.72 0.63
C TYR A 201 -12.15 6.45 -0.29
N VAL A 202 -11.00 7.05 0.06
CA VAL A 202 -9.80 7.09 -0.76
C VAL A 202 -8.58 6.75 0.09
N ASN A 203 -7.96 5.61 -0.18
CA ASN A 203 -6.75 5.12 0.48
C ASN A 203 -5.52 5.80 -0.14
N VAL A 204 -4.97 6.81 0.50
CA VAL A 204 -3.79 7.52 -0.01
C VAL A 204 -2.53 6.77 0.39
N MET A 205 -1.80 6.24 -0.58
CA MET A 205 -0.53 5.54 -0.39
C MET A 205 0.58 6.53 -0.05
N THR A 206 0.57 7.05 1.19
CA THR A 206 1.52 8.06 1.69
C THR A 206 2.87 7.44 2.05
N TYR A 207 3.30 6.50 1.23
CA TYR A 207 4.57 5.78 1.27
C TYR A 207 5.10 5.59 -0.14
N ASP A 208 6.26 4.97 -0.30
CA ASP A 208 7.00 4.90 -1.56
C ASP A 208 7.29 6.27 -2.18
N LEU A 209 7.32 7.31 -1.31
CA LEU A 209 7.60 8.71 -1.69
C LEU A 209 9.04 8.92 -2.17
N MET A 210 9.91 7.97 -1.91
CA MET A 210 11.14 7.72 -2.64
C MET A 210 11.06 6.32 -3.24
N ASN A 211 11.38 6.18 -4.52
CA ASN A 211 11.39 4.90 -5.21
C ASN A 211 12.54 4.83 -6.23
N ARG A 212 12.61 3.74 -7.01
CA ARG A 212 13.72 3.51 -7.95
C ARG A 212 13.88 4.52 -9.08
N ARG A 213 12.91 5.44 -9.27
CA ARG A 213 12.99 6.55 -10.26
C ARG A 213 13.78 7.75 -9.73
N ASP A 214 14.12 7.76 -8.44
CA ASP A 214 14.77 8.91 -7.80
C ASP A 214 16.30 8.76 -7.84
N HIS A 215 16.99 9.86 -8.14
CA HIS A 215 18.45 9.94 -8.26
C HIS A 215 19.15 10.46 -7.01
N TYR A 216 18.37 10.91 -6.03
CA TYR A 216 18.87 11.40 -4.75
C TYR A 216 18.01 10.86 -3.62
N THR A 217 18.65 10.59 -2.49
CA THR A 217 17.92 10.11 -1.31
C THR A 217 16.91 11.11 -0.80
N THR A 218 15.76 10.61 -0.40
CA THR A 218 14.75 11.25 0.44
C THR A 218 14.06 10.17 1.27
N HIS A 219 13.11 10.53 2.11
CA HIS A 219 12.35 9.52 2.83
C HIS A 219 11.32 8.85 1.93
N HIS A 220 11.24 7.51 1.94
CA HIS A 220 10.10 6.82 1.33
C HIS A 220 8.81 7.04 2.12
N VAL A 221 8.95 7.35 3.41
CA VAL A 221 7.84 7.71 4.29
C VAL A 221 8.33 8.74 5.32
N SER A 222 7.55 9.77 5.58
CA SER A 222 7.85 10.77 6.61
C SER A 222 6.60 11.57 6.97
N VAL A 223 6.60 12.24 8.11
CA VAL A 223 5.51 13.13 8.55
C VAL A 223 5.23 14.21 7.51
N ALA A 224 6.28 14.89 7.05
CA ALA A 224 6.15 15.96 6.04
C ALA A 224 5.71 15.42 4.67
N GLY A 225 6.19 14.24 4.26
CA GLY A 225 5.80 13.60 3.01
C GLY A 225 4.33 13.18 3.01
N THR A 226 3.90 12.54 4.09
CA THR A 226 2.49 12.17 4.30
C THR A 226 1.58 13.41 4.28
N ALA A 227 1.96 14.47 4.99
CA ALA A 227 1.20 15.71 5.02
C ALA A 227 1.06 16.34 3.63
N ARG A 228 2.15 16.41 2.84
CA ARG A 228 2.11 16.94 1.46
C ARG A 228 1.18 16.15 0.55
N ALA A 229 1.21 14.81 0.63
CA ALA A 229 0.33 13.96 -0.16
C ALA A 229 -1.15 14.22 0.18
N ILE A 230 -1.49 14.27 1.45
CA ILE A 230 -2.84 14.57 1.92
C ILE A 230 -3.27 16.00 1.51
N ASP A 231 -2.41 17.01 1.71
CA ASP A 231 -2.68 18.39 1.32
C ASP A 231 -2.99 18.53 -0.18
N LYS A 232 -2.32 17.72 -1.02
CA LYS A 232 -2.61 17.68 -2.45
C LYS A 232 -4.03 17.21 -2.71
N TYR A 233 -4.50 16.10 -2.12
CA TYR A 233 -5.88 15.62 -2.30
C TYR A 233 -6.92 16.59 -1.73
N LEU A 234 -6.67 17.22 -0.59
CA LEU A 234 -7.51 18.28 -0.05
C LEU A 234 -7.64 19.46 -1.04
N SER A 235 -6.50 19.87 -1.64
CA SER A 235 -6.49 20.95 -2.65
C SER A 235 -7.22 20.59 -3.95
N LEU A 236 -7.36 19.30 -4.25
CA LEU A 236 -8.13 18.77 -5.37
C LEU A 236 -9.63 18.61 -5.05
N GLY A 237 -10.05 18.96 -3.83
CA GLY A 237 -11.45 18.97 -3.41
C GLY A 237 -11.96 17.65 -2.81
N PHE A 238 -11.07 16.72 -2.44
CA PHE A 238 -11.50 15.57 -1.66
C PHE A 238 -11.76 15.99 -0.21
N PRO A 239 -12.91 15.63 0.38
CA PRO A 239 -13.19 15.95 1.78
C PRO A 239 -12.32 15.11 2.72
N ALA A 240 -11.91 15.72 3.84
CA ALA A 240 -11.02 15.08 4.81
C ALA A 240 -11.58 13.77 5.38
N ASP A 241 -12.88 13.66 5.57
CA ASP A 241 -13.55 12.47 6.10
C ASP A 241 -13.59 11.28 5.11
N LYS A 242 -13.28 11.53 3.83
CA LYS A 242 -13.09 10.46 2.83
C LYS A 242 -11.62 10.06 2.65
N LEU A 243 -10.67 10.87 3.11
CA LEU A 243 -9.26 10.55 2.96
C LEU A 243 -8.77 9.62 4.07
N VAL A 244 -8.08 8.57 3.66
CA VAL A 244 -7.47 7.58 4.54
C VAL A 244 -5.96 7.67 4.37
N MET A 245 -5.23 7.96 5.45
CA MET A 245 -3.77 8.06 5.41
C MET A 245 -3.11 6.67 5.41
N GLY A 246 -2.11 6.45 4.56
CA GLY A 246 -1.39 5.17 4.43
C GLY A 246 -0.15 5.07 5.31
N LEU A 247 0.07 3.88 5.85
CA LEU A 247 1.24 3.53 6.65
C LEU A 247 1.93 2.30 6.05
N PRO A 248 3.25 2.33 5.79
CA PRO A 248 3.99 1.14 5.37
C PRO A 248 4.49 0.35 6.58
N PHE A 249 4.27 -0.95 6.62
CA PHE A 249 4.88 -1.85 7.60
C PHE A 249 6.13 -2.53 7.01
N TYR A 250 6.93 -1.72 6.30
CA TYR A 250 8.19 -2.14 5.69
C TYR A 250 9.16 -0.95 5.57
N ALA A 251 10.44 -1.28 5.54
CA ALA A 251 11.50 -0.33 5.21
C ALA A 251 11.88 -0.43 3.74
N LYS A 252 12.42 0.66 3.17
CA LYS A 252 13.05 0.64 1.86
C LYS A 252 14.55 0.90 1.94
N TYR A 253 15.28 0.28 1.02
CA TYR A 253 16.70 0.53 0.85
C TYR A 253 17.03 0.99 -0.56
N PHE A 254 18.10 1.79 -0.64
CA PHE A 254 18.62 2.35 -1.90
C PHE A 254 20.12 2.37 -1.86
N THR A 255 20.78 1.88 -2.93
CA THR A 255 22.23 1.92 -3.05
C THR A 255 22.67 3.33 -3.41
N THR A 256 23.53 3.93 -2.60
CA THR A 256 24.09 5.26 -2.84
C THR A 256 25.33 5.20 -3.73
N LYS A 257 25.59 6.27 -4.47
CA LYS A 257 26.66 6.35 -5.45
C LYS A 257 28.03 6.26 -4.79
N LYS A 258 28.94 5.49 -5.38
CA LYS A 258 30.32 5.35 -4.90
C LYS A 258 31.04 6.70 -4.86
N GLY A 259 31.84 6.93 -3.81
CA GLY A 259 32.62 8.16 -3.63
C GLY A 259 31.87 9.29 -2.90
N TYR A 260 30.61 9.07 -2.49
CA TYR A 260 29.83 10.03 -1.71
C TYR A 260 29.62 9.53 -0.27
N THR A 261 29.56 10.49 0.66
CA THR A 261 29.19 10.25 2.07
C THR A 261 27.85 10.89 2.34
N CYS A 262 26.90 10.10 2.87
CA CYS A 262 25.56 10.57 3.16
C CYS A 262 25.48 11.00 4.64
N SER A 263 25.73 12.27 4.90
CA SER A 263 25.73 12.86 6.26
C SER A 263 24.31 13.26 6.73
N GLN A 264 23.36 13.33 5.81
CA GLN A 264 21.95 13.68 6.05
C GLN A 264 21.02 12.80 5.21
N ALA A 265 19.74 12.76 5.59
CA ALA A 265 18.75 11.89 4.95
C ALA A 265 18.52 12.25 3.48
N ILE A 266 18.48 13.54 3.17
CA ILE A 266 18.05 14.06 1.87
C ILE A 266 19.26 14.53 1.05
N GLY A 267 19.23 14.24 -0.26
CA GLY A 267 20.16 14.80 -1.24
C GLY A 267 21.42 13.98 -1.51
N CYS A 268 21.56 12.77 -0.93
CA CYS A 268 22.68 11.89 -1.27
C CYS A 268 22.43 11.23 -2.64
N PRO A 269 23.41 11.28 -3.59
CA PRO A 269 23.20 10.65 -4.90
C PRO A 269 23.07 9.13 -4.79
N THR A 270 22.13 8.58 -5.56
CA THR A 270 21.94 7.12 -5.69
C THR A 270 22.70 6.57 -6.91
N GLU A 271 22.96 5.27 -6.88
CA GLU A 271 23.27 4.53 -8.12
C GLU A 271 22.04 4.57 -9.04
N LEU A 272 22.21 4.09 -10.27
CA LEU A 272 21.08 3.90 -11.17
C LEU A 272 20.20 2.74 -10.64
N LEU A 273 19.03 3.07 -10.09
CA LEU A 273 18.18 2.11 -9.39
C LEU A 273 17.22 1.37 -10.33
N GLU A 274 16.95 1.94 -11.52
CA GLU A 274 16.18 1.30 -12.57
C GLU A 274 16.90 1.35 -13.92
N ASN A 275 16.58 0.41 -14.78
CA ASN A 275 17.06 0.40 -16.14
C ASN A 275 16.46 1.60 -16.91
N PRO A 276 17.28 2.45 -17.54
CA PRO A 276 16.79 3.64 -18.24
C PRO A 276 15.92 3.31 -19.47
N THR A 277 16.02 2.10 -20.02
CA THR A 277 15.30 1.70 -21.24
C THR A 277 13.88 1.21 -20.94
N ASP A 278 13.74 0.31 -19.95
CA ASP A 278 12.49 -0.40 -19.71
C ASP A 278 11.92 -0.21 -18.28
N GLY A 279 12.66 0.50 -17.38
CA GLY A 279 12.25 0.73 -16.01
C GLY A 279 12.36 -0.49 -15.09
N SER A 280 12.97 -1.58 -15.55
CA SER A 280 13.19 -2.75 -14.72
C SER A 280 14.12 -2.45 -13.54
N ASP A 281 13.94 -3.17 -12.45
CA ASP A 281 14.77 -3.03 -11.26
C ASP A 281 16.20 -3.49 -11.54
N THR A 282 17.18 -2.69 -11.15
CA THR A 282 18.61 -3.05 -11.24
C THR A 282 19.11 -3.87 -10.05
N GLY A 283 18.24 -4.20 -9.09
CA GLY A 283 18.59 -4.87 -7.84
C GLY A 283 19.34 -3.97 -6.86
N LYS A 284 19.31 -2.65 -7.07
CA LYS A 284 20.00 -1.67 -6.20
C LYS A 284 19.05 -0.91 -5.27
N SER A 285 17.79 -1.24 -5.30
CA SER A 285 16.75 -0.79 -4.36
C SER A 285 15.79 -1.92 -4.05
N GLY A 286 15.04 -1.80 -2.96
CA GLY A 286 14.03 -2.78 -2.59
C GLY A 286 13.40 -2.48 -1.26
N SER A 287 12.69 -3.48 -0.73
CA SER A 287 12.00 -3.39 0.55
C SER A 287 12.51 -4.47 1.51
N MET A 288 12.38 -4.20 2.80
CA MET A 288 12.60 -5.14 3.89
C MET A 288 11.41 -5.03 4.85
N THR A 289 10.74 -6.14 5.07
CA THR A 289 9.57 -6.21 5.96
C THR A 289 9.99 -6.39 7.42
N PHE A 290 9.11 -6.02 8.35
CA PHE A 290 9.28 -6.30 9.77
C PHE A 290 8.74 -7.71 10.13
N GLU A 291 8.87 -8.66 9.20
CA GLU A 291 8.48 -10.05 9.44
C GLU A 291 9.47 -10.79 10.32
N LYS A 292 8.92 -11.68 11.14
CA LYS A 292 9.68 -12.54 12.07
C LYS A 292 10.88 -13.24 11.41
N ALA A 293 10.74 -13.65 10.15
CA ALA A 293 11.81 -14.31 9.41
C ALA A 293 13.07 -13.42 9.24
N ASN A 294 12.89 -12.10 9.01
CA ASN A 294 14.00 -11.16 8.84
C ASN A 294 14.80 -10.92 10.13
N PHE A 295 14.22 -11.26 11.29
CA PHE A 295 14.85 -11.15 12.61
C PHE A 295 15.33 -12.49 13.16
N ALA A 296 14.98 -13.61 12.50
CA ALA A 296 15.37 -14.94 12.95
C ALA A 296 16.90 -15.07 13.02
N VAL A 297 17.35 -15.72 14.07
CA VAL A 297 18.75 -16.09 14.22
C VAL A 297 18.93 -17.50 13.65
N ALA A 298 19.84 -17.64 12.69
CA ALA A 298 20.11 -18.95 12.11
C ALA A 298 20.60 -19.93 13.18
N PRO A 299 20.03 -21.15 13.26
CA PRO A 299 20.52 -22.20 14.14
C PRO A 299 21.99 -22.52 13.86
N LYS A 300 22.75 -22.87 14.91
CA LYS A 300 24.18 -23.24 14.75
C LYS A 300 24.39 -24.46 13.85
N ASN A 301 23.47 -25.43 13.91
CA ASN A 301 23.53 -26.67 13.17
C ASN A 301 22.44 -26.72 12.09
N LEU A 302 22.68 -26.05 10.96
CA LEU A 302 21.76 -26.05 9.83
C LEU A 302 21.93 -27.36 9.00
N THR A 303 20.81 -27.99 8.68
CA THR A 303 20.75 -29.12 7.74
C THR A 303 20.84 -28.59 6.31
N THR A 304 21.62 -29.28 5.47
CA THR A 304 21.65 -28.96 4.03
C THR A 304 20.32 -29.38 3.38
N THR A 305 19.76 -28.50 2.55
CA THR A 305 18.51 -28.77 1.83
C THR A 305 18.64 -29.94 0.86
N THR A 306 17.52 -30.60 0.60
CA THR A 306 17.41 -31.66 -0.42
C THR A 306 16.51 -31.24 -1.61
N ASP A 307 15.79 -30.14 -1.49
CA ASP A 307 14.81 -29.63 -2.47
C ASP A 307 15.15 -28.21 -2.96
N ALA A 308 16.36 -27.75 -2.69
CA ALA A 308 16.86 -26.43 -2.99
C ALA A 308 16.15 -25.25 -2.24
N THR A 309 15.26 -25.50 -1.29
CA THR A 309 14.75 -24.44 -0.41
C THR A 309 15.78 -24.08 0.66
N CYS A 310 15.84 -22.81 1.07
CA CYS A 310 16.79 -22.35 2.08
C CYS A 310 16.29 -21.10 2.80
N GLY A 311 17.02 -20.72 3.86
CA GLY A 311 16.81 -19.43 4.49
C GLY A 311 16.00 -19.46 5.78
N ALA A 312 15.68 -18.26 6.28
CA ALA A 312 15.08 -18.05 7.60
C ALA A 312 13.66 -18.61 7.76
N ASN A 313 12.95 -18.84 6.67
CA ASN A 313 11.59 -19.41 6.70
C ASN A 313 11.56 -20.92 6.90
N VAL A 314 12.62 -21.63 6.47
CA VAL A 314 12.67 -23.10 6.51
C VAL A 314 13.85 -23.64 7.33
N PHE A 315 14.81 -22.78 7.68
CA PHE A 315 16.03 -23.11 8.43
C PHE A 315 16.91 -24.18 7.78
N PHE A 316 16.90 -24.27 6.44
CA PHE A 316 17.85 -25.09 5.67
C PHE A 316 18.94 -24.21 5.06
N LYS A 317 20.14 -24.76 4.95
CA LYS A 317 21.25 -24.15 4.21
C LYS A 317 21.45 -24.80 2.84
N CYS A 318 22.02 -24.05 1.93
CA CYS A 318 22.40 -24.56 0.61
C CYS A 318 23.60 -25.50 0.67
N ALA A 319 23.81 -26.26 -0.39
CA ALA A 319 25.03 -27.05 -0.59
C ALA A 319 26.27 -26.13 -0.60
N VAL A 320 27.44 -26.73 -0.35
CA VAL A 320 28.70 -25.97 -0.34
C VAL A 320 28.96 -25.33 -1.71
N GLY A 321 29.14 -24.03 -1.71
CA GLY A 321 29.36 -23.24 -2.92
C GLY A 321 28.12 -22.57 -3.50
N ASP A 322 26.91 -22.99 -3.11
CA ASP A 322 25.66 -22.36 -3.52
C ASP A 322 25.24 -21.22 -2.57
N CYS A 323 24.51 -20.27 -3.12
CA CYS A 323 23.98 -19.10 -2.43
C CYS A 323 22.51 -19.31 -2.08
N CYS A 324 22.07 -18.79 -0.93
CA CYS A 324 20.65 -18.74 -0.59
C CYS A 324 20.08 -17.37 -0.98
N ALA A 325 19.29 -17.33 -2.02
CA ALA A 325 18.65 -16.08 -2.48
C ALA A 325 17.71 -15.48 -1.44
N ALA A 326 17.39 -14.19 -1.58
CA ALA A 326 16.33 -13.54 -0.80
C ALA A 326 14.98 -14.25 -0.94
N SER A 327 14.72 -14.87 -2.09
CA SER A 327 13.51 -15.65 -2.38
C SER A 327 13.45 -17.01 -1.68
N GLY A 328 14.51 -17.42 -0.97
CA GLY A 328 14.55 -18.70 -0.25
C GLY A 328 14.95 -19.91 -1.11
N TRP A 329 15.65 -19.68 -2.23
CA TRP A 329 16.10 -20.74 -3.13
C TRP A 329 17.62 -20.76 -3.27
N CYS A 330 18.17 -21.96 -3.30
CA CYS A 330 19.60 -22.19 -3.53
C CYS A 330 19.96 -22.11 -5.01
N GLY A 331 21.12 -21.55 -5.31
CA GLY A 331 21.68 -21.50 -6.64
C GLY A 331 22.98 -20.72 -6.70
N SER A 332 23.62 -20.67 -7.89
CA SER A 332 24.95 -20.07 -8.09
C SER A 332 24.95 -18.88 -9.04
N THR A 333 23.77 -18.43 -9.50
CA THR A 333 23.67 -17.28 -10.40
C THR A 333 23.73 -15.95 -9.63
N PRO A 334 24.02 -14.81 -10.29
CA PRO A 334 23.96 -13.50 -9.65
C PRO A 334 22.65 -13.18 -8.95
N ALA A 335 21.51 -13.73 -9.41
CA ALA A 335 20.20 -13.60 -8.77
C ALA A 335 20.12 -14.31 -7.40
N HIS A 336 20.93 -15.36 -7.19
CA HIS A 336 21.00 -16.08 -5.92
C HIS A 336 22.07 -15.49 -4.99
N CYS A 337 23.20 -15.08 -5.55
CA CYS A 337 24.40 -14.68 -4.81
C CYS A 337 24.52 -13.17 -4.57
N GLY A 338 23.70 -12.38 -5.26
CA GLY A 338 23.74 -10.92 -5.23
C GLY A 338 23.14 -10.30 -3.97
N THR A 339 22.74 -9.04 -4.08
CA THR A 339 22.13 -8.28 -2.99
C THR A 339 20.87 -8.98 -2.45
N GLY A 340 20.80 -9.13 -1.12
CA GLY A 340 19.71 -9.83 -0.43
C GLY A 340 19.95 -11.32 -0.22
N CYS A 341 21.08 -11.85 -0.70
CA CYS A 341 21.51 -13.21 -0.37
C CYS A 341 21.61 -13.39 1.16
N GLN A 342 21.11 -14.52 1.65
CA GLN A 342 21.04 -14.85 3.07
C GLN A 342 22.34 -15.55 3.52
N SER A 343 23.31 -14.77 3.99
CA SER A 343 24.69 -15.23 4.26
C SER A 343 24.80 -16.31 5.35
N ALA A 344 23.84 -16.41 6.24
CA ALA A 344 23.78 -17.46 7.26
C ALA A 344 23.39 -18.84 6.69
N TYR A 345 22.82 -18.88 5.48
CA TYR A 345 22.24 -20.08 4.87
C TYR A 345 22.91 -20.51 3.56
N GLY A 346 23.86 -19.72 3.06
CA GLY A 346 24.62 -20.03 1.85
C GLY A 346 25.80 -19.07 1.65
N LYS A 347 26.59 -19.31 0.61
CA LYS A 347 27.64 -18.36 0.20
C LYS A 347 26.96 -17.10 -0.37
N CYS A 348 27.46 -15.91 -0.06
CA CYS A 348 26.98 -14.67 -0.64
C CYS A 348 28.15 -13.86 -1.20
N ASP A 349 27.97 -13.32 -2.40
CA ASP A 349 28.91 -12.39 -3.04
C ASP A 349 28.41 -10.93 -2.95
N GLY A 350 27.12 -10.74 -2.64
CA GLY A 350 26.45 -9.45 -2.51
C GLY A 350 26.30 -8.98 -1.07
N ILE A 351 25.49 -7.93 -0.90
CA ILE A 351 25.23 -7.29 0.39
C ILE A 351 24.28 -8.14 1.21
N ASP A 352 24.65 -8.47 2.45
CA ASP A 352 23.73 -9.01 3.44
C ASP A 352 22.79 -7.91 3.94
N LEU A 353 21.61 -7.83 3.33
CA LEU A 353 20.60 -6.83 3.66
C LEU A 353 20.04 -7.02 5.07
N ASN A 354 19.90 -8.26 5.56
CA ASN A 354 19.41 -8.50 6.92
C ASN A 354 20.38 -7.96 7.96
N ALA A 355 21.68 -8.15 7.77
CA ALA A 355 22.71 -7.59 8.64
C ALA A 355 22.74 -6.07 8.58
N SER A 356 22.63 -5.49 7.38
CA SER A 356 22.56 -4.03 7.18
C SER A 356 21.28 -3.44 7.81
N PHE A 357 20.13 -4.10 7.66
CA PHE A 357 18.86 -3.66 8.25
C PHE A 357 18.88 -3.68 9.79
N LYS A 358 19.45 -4.74 10.39
CA LYS A 358 19.64 -4.81 11.85
C LYS A 358 20.51 -3.65 12.39
N LYS A 359 21.55 -3.24 11.64
CA LYS A 359 22.30 -2.03 11.97
C LYS A 359 21.43 -0.78 11.84
N ALA A 360 20.63 -0.69 10.76
CA ALA A 360 19.72 0.44 10.56
C ALA A 360 18.74 0.60 11.71
N LEU A 361 18.14 -0.47 12.19
CA LEU A 361 17.21 -0.44 13.31
C LEU A 361 17.88 -0.02 14.63
N LYS A 362 19.15 -0.44 14.83
CA LYS A 362 19.91 -0.09 16.05
C LYS A 362 20.42 1.35 16.05
N ASP A 363 20.98 1.79 14.92
CA ASP A 363 21.78 3.02 14.82
C ASP A 363 21.07 4.12 13.99
N GLY A 364 19.80 3.87 13.61
CA GLY A 364 19.00 4.78 12.82
C GLY A 364 18.73 6.11 13.52
N ARG A 365 18.45 7.14 12.72
CA ARG A 365 18.23 8.51 13.19
C ARG A 365 16.93 9.05 12.66
N THR A 366 16.26 9.85 13.47
CA THR A 366 15.10 10.61 13.03
C THR A 366 15.57 11.92 12.39
N ASP A 367 15.11 12.19 11.16
CA ASP A 367 15.16 13.52 10.58
C ASP A 367 14.10 14.39 11.25
N GLU A 368 14.51 15.24 12.18
CA GLU A 368 13.59 16.06 12.98
C GLU A 368 12.82 17.10 12.15
N VAL A 369 13.37 17.50 10.99
CA VAL A 369 12.74 18.48 10.09
C VAL A 369 11.58 17.84 9.33
N ASN A 370 11.80 16.65 8.76
CA ASN A 370 10.82 15.97 7.90
C ASN A 370 10.04 14.89 8.63
N GLY A 371 10.48 14.46 9.81
CA GLY A 371 9.84 13.39 10.57
C GLY A 371 9.92 12.05 9.85
N GLY A 372 11.10 11.65 9.40
CA GLY A 372 11.36 10.37 8.76
C GLY A 372 12.53 9.66 9.41
N GLN A 373 12.44 8.34 9.57
CA GLN A 373 13.54 7.54 10.10
C GLN A 373 14.45 7.12 8.96
N TRP A 374 15.78 7.16 9.20
CA TRP A 374 16.78 6.81 8.21
C TRP A 374 18.06 6.29 8.82
N TYR A 375 18.82 5.56 8.01
CA TYR A 375 20.17 5.12 8.31
C TYR A 375 20.97 4.99 7.02
N TRP A 376 22.25 5.34 7.05
CA TRP A 376 23.18 5.06 5.96
C TRP A 376 24.25 4.09 6.40
N ASP A 377 24.22 2.88 5.86
CA ASP A 377 25.28 1.88 6.01
C ASP A 377 26.43 2.22 5.07
N ALA A 378 27.42 2.93 5.60
CA ALA A 378 28.56 3.40 4.82
C ALA A 378 29.39 2.26 4.20
N GLY A 379 29.52 1.12 4.91
CA GLY A 379 30.27 -0.04 4.44
C GLY A 379 29.67 -0.68 3.21
N ASN A 380 28.34 -0.74 3.15
CA ASN A 380 27.58 -1.31 2.05
C ASN A 380 27.02 -0.25 1.09
N ARG A 381 27.15 1.04 1.42
CA ARG A 381 26.56 2.17 0.67
C ARG A 381 25.04 2.05 0.53
N ILE A 382 24.35 1.55 1.55
CA ILE A 382 22.89 1.40 1.58
C ILE A 382 22.28 2.50 2.43
N PHE A 383 21.37 3.24 1.83
CA PHE A 383 20.49 4.18 2.51
C PHE A 383 19.17 3.48 2.83
N TRP A 384 18.79 3.48 4.11
CA TRP A 384 17.53 2.94 4.63
C TRP A 384 16.59 4.06 5.01
N SER A 385 15.29 3.85 4.76
CA SER A 385 14.20 4.72 5.22
C SER A 385 13.00 3.88 5.64
N TRP A 386 12.38 4.23 6.79
CA TRP A 386 11.22 3.49 7.34
C TRP A 386 10.41 4.35 8.30
N ASP A 387 9.28 3.84 8.76
CA ASP A 387 8.51 4.38 9.86
C ASP A 387 8.87 3.72 11.19
N THR A 388 8.71 4.47 12.28
CA THR A 388 8.74 3.91 13.64
C THR A 388 7.37 4.06 14.29
N PRO A 389 7.06 3.29 15.35
CA PRO A 389 5.83 3.47 16.14
C PRO A 389 5.57 4.92 16.56
N GLU A 390 6.62 5.66 16.95
CA GLU A 390 6.54 7.07 17.36
C GLU A 390 6.19 7.98 16.17
N LEU A 391 6.77 7.74 14.99
CA LEU A 391 6.46 8.51 13.78
C LEU A 391 5.05 8.22 13.26
N ILE A 392 4.56 7.00 13.40
CA ILE A 392 3.17 6.64 13.13
C ILE A 392 2.24 7.45 14.01
N ALA A 393 2.45 7.44 15.34
CA ALA A 393 1.66 8.22 16.29
C ALA A 393 1.71 9.73 16.00
N LYS A 394 2.89 10.26 15.68
CA LYS A 394 3.10 11.68 15.34
C LYS A 394 2.33 12.08 14.07
N LYS A 395 2.36 11.25 13.01
CA LYS A 395 1.60 11.48 11.78
C LYS A 395 0.11 11.50 12.04
N MET A 396 -0.40 10.48 12.71
CA MET A 396 -1.83 10.37 13.01
C MET A 396 -2.34 11.57 13.81
N THR A 397 -1.64 11.96 14.87
CA THR A 397 -2.00 13.12 15.69
C THR A 397 -1.96 14.41 14.87
N LEU A 398 -0.87 14.64 14.11
CA LEU A 398 -0.72 15.86 13.31
C LEU A 398 -1.84 15.99 12.28
N LEU A 399 -2.12 14.94 11.52
CA LEU A 399 -3.11 14.99 10.45
C LEU A 399 -4.55 15.09 10.98
N ALA A 400 -4.84 14.43 12.08
CA ALA A 400 -6.14 14.55 12.73
C ALA A 400 -6.39 15.98 13.24
N THR A 401 -5.41 16.58 13.93
CA THR A 401 -5.55 17.92 14.55
C THR A 401 -5.50 19.08 13.56
N THR A 402 -4.71 18.94 12.48
CA THR A 402 -4.49 20.06 11.54
C THR A 402 -5.28 19.95 10.25
N ARG A 403 -5.75 18.75 9.87
CA ARG A 403 -6.42 18.47 8.59
C ARG A 403 -7.73 17.69 8.73
N GLY A 404 -8.09 17.26 9.93
CA GLY A 404 -9.30 16.47 10.19
C GLY A 404 -9.25 15.03 9.65
N ILE A 405 -8.05 14.51 9.32
CA ILE A 405 -7.90 13.13 8.84
C ILE A 405 -7.97 12.17 10.03
N LYS A 406 -9.04 11.40 10.09
CA LYS A 406 -9.33 10.47 11.19
C LYS A 406 -9.28 9.00 10.79
N SER A 407 -9.09 8.72 9.50
CA SER A 407 -9.00 7.36 8.96
C SER A 407 -7.56 7.00 8.59
N VAL A 408 -7.22 5.73 8.76
CA VAL A 408 -5.86 5.19 8.52
C VAL A 408 -5.94 3.85 7.81
N MET A 409 -4.96 3.55 6.96
CA MET A 409 -4.75 2.21 6.41
C MET A 409 -3.28 1.81 6.51
N ALA A 410 -2.99 0.51 6.52
CA ALA A 410 -1.63 0.03 6.45
C ALA A 410 -1.43 -1.07 5.40
N TRP A 411 -0.28 -1.03 4.75
CA TRP A 411 0.27 -2.06 3.89
C TRP A 411 1.45 -2.74 4.60
N ALA A 412 1.38 -3.99 5.08
CA ALA A 412 0.26 -4.88 5.12
C ALA A 412 0.30 -5.70 6.41
N LEU A 413 -0.77 -6.41 6.73
CA LEU A 413 -1.02 -7.10 8.00
C LEU A 413 0.17 -7.90 8.52
N ALA A 414 0.67 -8.86 7.75
CA ALA A 414 1.69 -9.78 8.21
C ALA A 414 3.13 -9.26 8.07
N LEU A 415 3.33 -8.10 7.45
CA LEU A 415 4.66 -7.50 7.28
C LEU A 415 5.27 -6.99 8.59
N ASP A 416 4.48 -6.91 9.66
CA ASP A 416 4.88 -6.46 11.00
C ASP A 416 4.98 -7.62 12.02
N SER A 417 5.07 -8.88 11.52
CA SER A 417 4.91 -10.08 12.36
C SER A 417 6.06 -10.37 13.33
N TYR A 418 7.12 -9.55 13.37
CA TYR A 418 8.20 -9.68 14.34
C TYR A 418 7.74 -9.41 15.76
N ASP A 419 7.12 -8.24 16.00
CA ASP A 419 6.67 -7.80 17.31
C ASP A 419 5.35 -7.03 17.31
N TRP A 420 4.74 -6.81 16.13
CA TRP A 420 3.49 -6.09 15.90
C TRP A 420 3.51 -4.62 16.33
N SER A 421 4.68 -4.04 16.53
CA SER A 421 4.82 -2.69 17.12
C SER A 421 4.23 -1.58 16.25
N HIS A 422 4.30 -1.70 14.91
CA HIS A 422 3.70 -0.74 13.99
C HIS A 422 2.17 -0.85 14.00
N LEU A 423 1.64 -2.08 13.97
CA LEU A 423 0.20 -2.31 14.05
C LEU A 423 -0.38 -1.82 15.39
N GLU A 424 0.30 -2.10 16.50
CA GLU A 424 -0.11 -1.58 17.81
C GLU A 424 -0.10 -0.04 17.86
N ALA A 425 0.94 0.61 17.28
CA ALA A 425 1.01 2.07 17.20
C ALA A 425 -0.15 2.64 16.38
N MET A 426 -0.48 2.01 15.24
CA MET A 426 -1.64 2.37 14.44
C MET A 426 -2.95 2.25 15.23
N GLN A 427 -3.16 1.12 15.94
CA GLN A 427 -4.36 0.88 16.76
C GLN A 427 -4.50 1.89 17.92
N LYS A 428 -3.40 2.14 18.63
CA LYS A 428 -3.36 3.12 19.72
C LYS A 428 -3.65 4.54 19.20
N GLY A 429 -3.01 4.89 18.08
CA GLY A 429 -3.21 6.18 17.40
C GLY A 429 -4.66 6.36 16.93
N PHE A 430 -5.25 5.35 16.28
CA PHE A 430 -6.64 5.40 15.83
C PHE A 430 -7.62 5.61 16.97
N LYS A 431 -7.47 4.88 18.06
CA LYS A 431 -8.28 5.07 19.28
C LYS A 431 -8.13 6.49 19.83
N ALA A 432 -6.90 7.01 19.90
CA ALA A 432 -6.64 8.34 20.47
C ALA A 432 -7.26 9.48 19.64
N ILE A 433 -7.15 9.45 18.31
CA ILE A 433 -7.68 10.51 17.43
C ILE A 433 -9.20 10.45 17.24
N ASN A 434 -9.84 9.36 17.66
CA ASN A 434 -11.29 9.12 17.55
C ASN A 434 -11.99 8.99 18.91
N ALA A 435 -11.31 9.29 20.02
CA ALA A 435 -11.85 9.15 21.39
C ALA A 435 -12.91 10.21 21.76
N ASN A 436 -13.23 11.17 20.85
CA ASN A 436 -14.19 12.28 21.11
C ASN A 436 -15.32 12.28 20.12
#